data_2c5931db4bbd15f749ffbd723c9468c9
#
_entry.id   2c5931db4bbd15f749ffbd723c9468c9
#
_cell.length_a   1.000
_cell.length_b   1.000
_cell.length_c   1.000
_cell.angle_alpha   90.00
_cell.angle_beta   90.00
_cell.angle_gamma   90.00
#
_symmetry.space_group_name_H-M   'P 1'
#
loop_
_entity.id
_entity.type
_entity.pdbx_description
1 polymer ?
#
loop_
_entity_poly.entity_id
_entity_poly.type
_entity_poly.pdbx_seq_one_letter_code
_entity_poly.pdbx_strand_id
1 'polypeptide(L)'
;MTYTNPYTQNSVSSKERLHGLEGLVDIGCLGDTTGFDPDEISWATDRLGITDWEGAYNATLNSDYHVITVAPEIDIGANATFNLSPGSGKVREVLTEAARYINRIMVETDDRIVVHCAMGMERAPLTVAWYLMNEKYIGFDDAYEIIARARPIVCDRREWLDW
;
A
#
# COMPACT_ATOMS: atom_id res chain seq x y z
N MET A 1 1.23 10.10 21.16
CA MET A 1 -0.01 10.43 20.40
C MET A 1 -0.74 9.14 20.09
N THR A 2 -1.98 9.04 20.48
CA THR A 2 -2.78 7.85 20.19
C THR A 2 -3.36 7.99 18.78
N TYR A 3 -2.94 7.13 17.91
CA TYR A 3 -3.49 7.10 16.56
C TYR A 3 -4.90 6.48 16.58
N THR A 4 -5.86 7.14 15.95
CA THR A 4 -7.22 6.62 15.76
C THR A 4 -7.42 6.35 14.27
N ASN A 5 -7.51 5.09 13.91
CA ASN A 5 -7.79 4.70 12.53
C ASN A 5 -9.28 4.89 12.23
N PRO A 6 -9.66 5.80 11.31
CA PRO A 6 -11.06 6.03 10.97
C PRO A 6 -11.76 4.81 10.37
N TYR A 7 -10.98 3.84 9.87
CA TYR A 7 -11.54 2.60 9.32
C TYR A 7 -11.79 1.53 10.39
N THR A 8 -11.28 1.75 11.60
CA THR A 8 -11.43 0.81 12.71
C THR A 8 -12.10 1.49 13.90
N GLN A 9 -13.25 2.14 13.67
CA GLN A 9 -13.97 2.92 14.69
C GLN A 9 -14.20 2.18 16.01
N ASN A 10 -14.18 0.85 15.98
CA ASN A 10 -14.36 0.01 17.15
C ASN A 10 -13.05 -0.66 17.60
N SER A 11 -11.89 -0.07 17.27
CA SER A 11 -10.58 -0.62 17.61
C SER A 11 -10.29 -2.00 16.98
N VAL A 12 -10.98 -2.34 15.89
CA VAL A 12 -10.73 -3.57 15.15
C VAL A 12 -9.49 -3.40 14.28
N SER A 13 -8.50 -4.26 14.44
CA SER A 13 -7.28 -4.22 13.63
C SER A 13 -7.53 -4.66 12.18
N SER A 14 -6.60 -4.33 11.27
CA SER A 14 -6.65 -4.81 9.89
C SER A 14 -6.67 -6.33 9.81
N LYS A 15 -5.91 -6.99 10.68
CA LYS A 15 -5.85 -8.43 10.78
C LYS A 15 -7.21 -9.03 11.15
N GLU A 16 -7.89 -8.47 12.15
CA GLU A 16 -9.23 -8.91 12.55
C GLU A 16 -10.24 -8.66 11.45
N ARG A 17 -10.17 -7.53 10.75
CA ARG A 17 -11.03 -7.24 9.61
C ARG A 17 -10.83 -8.24 8.48
N LEU A 18 -9.57 -8.56 8.16
CA LEU A 18 -9.26 -9.55 7.13
C LEU A 18 -9.82 -10.93 7.50
N HIS A 19 -9.61 -11.36 8.73
CA HIS A 19 -10.15 -12.65 9.22
C HIS A 19 -11.67 -12.69 9.21
N GLY A 20 -12.32 -11.56 9.50
CA GLY A 20 -13.77 -11.45 9.40
C GLY A 20 -14.31 -11.57 7.97
N LEU A 21 -13.45 -11.31 6.97
CA LEU A 21 -13.79 -11.43 5.55
C LEU A 21 -13.46 -12.81 4.99
N GLU A 22 -12.68 -13.62 5.70
CA GLU A 22 -12.38 -14.99 5.29
C GLU A 22 -13.69 -15.79 5.18
N GLY A 23 -13.86 -16.46 4.06
CA GLY A 23 -15.09 -17.19 3.77
C GLY A 23 -16.13 -16.39 3.00
N LEU A 24 -15.94 -15.08 2.83
CA LEU A 24 -16.71 -14.30 1.86
C LEU A 24 -16.11 -14.57 0.49
N VAL A 25 -16.94 -15.07 -0.40
CA VAL A 25 -16.50 -15.36 -1.76
C VAL A 25 -16.22 -14.03 -2.46
N ASP A 26 -15.00 -13.91 -2.98
CA ASP A 26 -14.59 -12.85 -3.88
C ASP A 26 -14.74 -11.42 -3.35
N ILE A 27 -13.85 -11.03 -2.45
CA ILE A 27 -13.65 -9.62 -2.08
C ILE A 27 -12.67 -8.92 -3.03
N GLY A 28 -12.29 -9.56 -4.14
CA GLY A 28 -11.38 -9.02 -5.14
C GLY A 28 -9.90 -9.28 -4.89
N CYS A 29 -9.54 -10.07 -3.89
CA CYS A 29 -8.14 -10.44 -3.64
C CYS A 29 -7.58 -11.32 -4.74
N LEU A 30 -6.32 -11.10 -5.11
CA LEU A 30 -5.66 -11.82 -6.19
C LEU A 30 -5.09 -13.17 -5.77
N GLY A 31 -4.90 -13.41 -4.47
CA GLY A 31 -4.33 -14.64 -3.95
C GLY A 31 -5.14 -15.26 -2.82
N ASP A 32 -4.63 -16.37 -2.28
CA ASP A 32 -5.18 -17.01 -1.11
C ASP A 32 -4.83 -16.21 0.14
N THR A 33 -5.84 -15.72 0.84
CA THR A 33 -5.69 -14.85 2.01
C THR A 33 -5.65 -15.62 3.33
N THR A 34 -5.79 -16.94 3.30
CA THR A 34 -5.83 -17.77 4.51
C THR A 34 -4.58 -17.59 5.36
N GLY A 35 -4.74 -17.17 6.60
CA GLY A 35 -3.64 -17.00 7.55
C GLY A 35 -2.69 -15.85 7.24
N PHE A 36 -2.99 -15.01 6.26
CA PHE A 36 -2.13 -13.88 5.92
C PHE A 36 -2.15 -12.80 7.01
N ASP A 37 -1.00 -12.22 7.30
CA ASP A 37 -0.83 -11.19 8.32
C ASP A 37 -0.62 -9.82 7.68
N PRO A 38 -1.67 -8.96 7.60
CA PRO A 38 -1.60 -7.71 6.85
C PRO A 38 -0.69 -6.65 7.49
N ASP A 39 -0.32 -6.79 8.77
CA ASP A 39 0.57 -5.85 9.46
C ASP A 39 2.06 -6.18 9.24
N GLU A 40 2.38 -7.31 8.64
CA GLU A 40 3.73 -7.57 8.17
C GLU A 40 3.96 -6.80 6.86
N ILE A 41 5.21 -6.34 6.66
CA ILE A 41 5.59 -5.68 5.41
C ILE A 41 5.77 -6.74 4.33
N SER A 42 5.04 -6.60 3.23
CA SER A 42 5.17 -7.46 2.06
C SER A 42 6.11 -6.79 1.06
N TRP A 43 7.27 -7.36 0.84
CA TRP A 43 8.28 -6.79 -0.04
C TRP A 43 8.04 -7.21 -1.49
N ALA A 44 7.57 -6.26 -2.30
CA ALA A 44 7.40 -6.46 -3.74
C ALA A 44 8.74 -6.51 -4.45
N THR A 45 9.68 -5.67 -4.00
CA THR A 45 11.09 -5.71 -4.39
C THR A 45 11.96 -5.69 -3.13
N ASP A 46 13.27 -5.78 -3.27
CA ASP A 46 14.20 -5.75 -2.12
C ASP A 46 14.04 -4.49 -1.26
N ARG A 47 13.62 -3.38 -1.86
CA ARG A 47 13.56 -2.08 -1.20
C ARG A 47 12.20 -1.40 -1.23
N LEU A 48 11.16 -2.06 -1.77
CA LEU A 48 9.83 -1.46 -1.88
C LEU A 48 8.79 -2.45 -1.37
N GLY A 49 8.16 -2.10 -0.27
CA GLY A 49 7.17 -2.93 0.41
C GLY A 49 5.83 -2.26 0.61
N ILE A 50 4.84 -3.06 0.94
CA ILE A 50 3.46 -2.67 1.19
C ILE A 50 3.05 -3.22 2.54
N THR A 51 2.30 -2.43 3.31
CA THR A 51 1.75 -2.87 4.59
C THR A 51 0.44 -2.15 4.88
N ASP A 52 -0.23 -2.55 5.96
CA ASP A 52 -1.37 -1.83 6.49
C ASP A 52 -0.91 -0.65 7.38
N TRP A 53 -1.89 0.05 8.00
CA TRP A 53 -1.56 1.19 8.85
C TRP A 53 -0.76 0.79 10.11
N GLU A 54 -1.02 -0.39 10.67
CA GLU A 54 -0.31 -0.87 11.87
C GLU A 54 1.15 -1.20 11.56
N GLY A 55 1.39 -1.91 10.46
CA GLY A 55 2.73 -2.20 10.00
C GLY A 55 3.50 -0.93 9.63
N ALA A 56 2.82 0.05 9.03
CA ALA A 56 3.42 1.34 8.72
C ALA A 56 3.79 2.12 9.98
N TYR A 57 2.92 2.13 10.98
CA TYR A 57 3.22 2.77 12.27
C TYR A 57 4.49 2.16 12.89
N ASN A 58 4.58 0.83 12.92
CA ASN A 58 5.77 0.15 13.41
C ASN A 58 7.02 0.49 12.58
N ALA A 59 6.87 0.60 11.28
CA ALA A 59 7.97 0.97 10.38
C ALA A 59 8.49 2.39 10.65
N THR A 60 7.64 3.33 11.06
CA THR A 60 8.08 4.69 11.40
C THR A 60 9.03 4.74 12.59
N LEU A 61 9.04 3.71 13.43
CA LEU A 61 9.93 3.60 14.59
C LEU A 61 11.35 3.14 14.20
N ASN A 62 11.54 2.77 12.93
CA ASN A 62 12.82 2.31 12.40
C ASN A 62 13.36 3.30 11.39
N SER A 63 14.52 3.91 11.67
CA SER A 63 15.14 4.93 10.81
C SER A 63 15.62 4.40 9.45
N ASP A 64 15.73 3.08 9.27
CA ASP A 64 16.12 2.47 8.00
C ASP A 64 14.97 2.42 6.99
N TYR A 65 13.74 2.71 7.43
CA TYR A 65 12.57 2.70 6.58
C TYR A 65 12.11 4.12 6.24
N HIS A 66 11.78 4.31 4.98
CA HIS A 66 11.14 5.52 4.48
C HIS A 66 9.66 5.20 4.26
N VAL A 67 8.79 5.75 5.10
CA VAL A 67 7.36 5.41 5.10
C VAL A 67 6.56 6.44 4.30
N ILE A 68 5.77 5.97 3.35
CA ILE A 68 4.91 6.78 2.49
C ILE A 68 3.45 6.39 2.74
N THR A 69 2.61 7.36 3.06
CA THR A 69 1.17 7.14 3.11
C THR A 69 0.49 7.61 1.82
N VAL A 70 -0.41 6.79 1.30
CA VAL A 70 -1.35 7.17 0.25
C VAL A 70 -2.79 7.22 0.77
N ALA A 71 -2.92 7.23 2.08
CA ALA A 71 -4.18 7.34 2.82
C ALA A 71 -4.03 8.44 3.88
N PRO A 72 -4.07 9.73 3.49
CA PRO A 72 -3.75 10.85 4.39
C PRO A 72 -4.72 10.98 5.56
N GLU A 73 -5.90 10.41 5.45
CA GLU A 73 -6.87 10.31 6.56
C GLU A 73 -6.33 9.45 7.71
N ILE A 74 -5.27 8.68 7.48
CA ILE A 74 -4.60 7.85 8.47
C ILE A 74 -3.25 8.48 8.79
N ASP A 75 -3.19 9.24 9.88
CA ASP A 75 -1.95 9.91 10.29
C ASP A 75 -1.15 9.04 11.25
N ILE A 76 -0.07 8.47 10.75
CA ILE A 76 0.87 7.65 11.53
C ILE A 76 2.26 8.29 11.61
N GLY A 77 2.41 9.53 11.16
CA GLY A 77 3.70 10.21 11.12
C GLY A 77 4.60 9.74 9.97
N ALA A 78 4.04 9.44 8.81
CA ALA A 78 4.79 9.03 7.63
C ALA A 78 5.77 10.12 7.15
N ASN A 79 6.84 9.71 6.46
CA ASN A 79 7.84 10.64 5.90
C ASN A 79 7.27 11.47 4.76
N ALA A 80 6.33 10.92 3.99
CA ALA A 80 5.68 11.61 2.88
C ALA A 80 4.22 11.20 2.76
N THR A 81 3.39 12.10 2.24
CA THR A 81 1.94 11.95 2.14
C THR A 81 1.47 12.26 0.74
N PHE A 82 0.69 11.36 0.14
CA PHE A 82 0.04 11.56 -1.15
C PHE A 82 -1.45 11.22 -0.99
N ASN A 83 -2.32 12.15 -1.40
CA ASN A 83 -3.75 11.96 -1.28
C ASN A 83 -4.31 11.19 -2.47
N LEU A 84 -4.22 9.87 -2.41
CA LEU A 84 -4.80 8.99 -3.43
C LEU A 84 -6.27 8.74 -3.09
N SER A 85 -7.14 9.45 -3.78
CA SER A 85 -8.58 9.44 -3.54
C SER A 85 -9.33 8.98 -4.79
N PRO A 86 -9.85 7.74 -4.79
CA PRO A 86 -10.64 7.25 -5.94
C PRO A 86 -11.84 8.16 -6.19
N GLY A 87 -12.11 8.46 -7.45
CA GLY A 87 -13.20 9.35 -7.82
C GLY A 87 -12.88 10.84 -7.80
N SER A 88 -11.66 11.23 -7.41
CA SER A 88 -11.24 12.63 -7.37
C SER A 88 -10.99 13.24 -8.76
N GLY A 89 -10.84 12.42 -9.78
CA GLY A 89 -10.38 12.86 -11.10
C GLY A 89 -8.87 13.11 -11.18
N LYS A 90 -8.13 12.85 -10.09
CA LYS A 90 -6.69 13.14 -9.99
C LYS A 90 -5.83 11.91 -9.69
N VAL A 91 -6.39 10.72 -9.84
CA VAL A 91 -5.69 9.48 -9.47
C VAL A 91 -4.37 9.33 -10.21
N ARG A 92 -4.37 9.50 -11.54
CA ARG A 92 -3.13 9.40 -12.35
C ARG A 92 -2.07 10.41 -11.93
N GLU A 93 -2.50 11.63 -11.65
CA GLU A 93 -1.61 12.73 -11.24
C GLU A 93 -0.93 12.41 -9.90
N VAL A 94 -1.70 11.98 -8.92
CA VAL A 94 -1.18 11.63 -7.59
C VAL A 94 -0.27 10.41 -7.67
N LEU A 95 -0.64 9.39 -8.42
CA LEU A 95 0.19 8.21 -8.63
C LEU A 95 1.53 8.57 -9.28
N THR A 96 1.51 9.46 -10.25
CA THR A 96 2.73 9.92 -10.92
C THR A 96 3.65 10.67 -9.96
N GLU A 97 3.10 11.54 -9.13
CA GLU A 97 3.88 12.24 -8.10
C GLU A 97 4.49 11.26 -7.09
N ALA A 98 3.71 10.30 -6.63
CA ALA A 98 4.18 9.28 -5.70
C ALA A 98 5.28 8.42 -6.33
N ALA A 99 5.12 8.01 -7.57
CA ALA A 99 6.12 7.20 -8.29
C ALA A 99 7.44 7.95 -8.46
N ARG A 100 7.38 9.23 -8.80
CA ARG A 100 8.58 10.08 -8.90
C ARG A 100 9.27 10.24 -7.56
N TYR A 101 8.51 10.42 -6.50
CA TYR A 101 9.05 10.52 -5.15
C TYR A 101 9.75 9.22 -4.75
N ILE A 102 9.11 8.07 -4.99
CA ILE A 102 9.72 6.76 -4.72
C ILE A 102 11.04 6.63 -5.48
N ASN A 103 11.04 6.95 -6.77
CA ASN A 103 12.26 6.86 -7.58
C ASN A 103 13.38 7.76 -7.05
N ARG A 104 13.03 8.97 -6.61
CA ARG A 104 14.02 9.88 -6.02
C ARG A 104 14.65 9.29 -4.76
N ILE A 105 13.85 8.72 -3.85
CA ILE A 105 14.37 8.08 -2.65
C ILE A 105 15.23 6.86 -2.99
N MET A 106 14.84 6.09 -4.00
CA MET A 106 15.63 4.96 -4.49
C MET A 106 17.01 5.37 -4.99
N VAL A 107 17.09 6.51 -5.67
CA VAL A 107 18.33 7.02 -6.27
C VAL A 107 19.21 7.74 -5.23
N GLU A 108 18.61 8.53 -4.35
CA GLU A 108 19.33 9.41 -3.43
C GLU A 108 19.69 8.76 -2.10
N THR A 109 19.06 7.66 -1.73
CA THR A 109 19.27 6.98 -0.45
C THR A 109 19.40 5.47 -0.64
N ASP A 110 19.80 4.79 0.45
CA ASP A 110 19.76 3.33 0.55
C ASP A 110 18.56 2.84 1.36
N ASP A 111 17.63 3.73 1.72
CA ASP A 111 16.48 3.41 2.54
C ASP A 111 15.58 2.37 1.86
N ARG A 112 14.96 1.55 2.69
CA ARG A 112 13.86 0.68 2.25
C ARG A 112 12.57 1.47 2.37
N ILE A 113 11.76 1.44 1.32
CA ILE A 113 10.51 2.21 1.23
C ILE A 113 9.33 1.32 1.57
N VAL A 114 8.46 1.82 2.43
CA VAL A 114 7.21 1.15 2.82
C VAL A 114 6.04 2.05 2.44
N VAL A 115 5.15 1.55 1.59
CA VAL A 115 3.93 2.26 1.17
C VAL A 115 2.74 1.64 1.89
N HIS A 116 1.89 2.48 2.47
CA HIS A 116 0.71 1.99 3.16
C HIS A 116 -0.57 2.75 2.80
N CYS A 117 -1.67 2.07 2.99
CA CYS A 117 -3.00 2.64 3.08
C CYS A 117 -3.70 2.04 4.32
N ALA A 118 -5.01 1.85 4.31
CA ALA A 118 -5.69 1.27 5.48
C ALA A 118 -5.27 -0.19 5.71
N MET A 119 -5.53 -1.07 4.75
CA MET A 119 -5.25 -2.51 4.84
C MET A 119 -4.10 -2.97 3.94
N GLY A 120 -3.58 -2.10 3.09
CA GLY A 120 -2.58 -2.47 2.10
C GLY A 120 -3.14 -3.37 1.00
N MET A 121 -4.43 -3.20 0.66
CA MET A 121 -5.13 -4.01 -0.33
C MET A 121 -5.37 -3.30 -1.65
N GLU A 122 -5.57 -1.99 -1.63
CA GLU A 122 -6.08 -1.24 -2.78
C GLU A 122 -5.18 -0.07 -3.18
N ARG A 123 -5.12 0.99 -2.38
CA ARG A 123 -4.38 2.21 -2.73
C ARG A 123 -2.87 2.03 -2.76
N ALA A 124 -2.31 1.37 -1.76
CA ALA A 124 -0.87 1.13 -1.71
C ALA A 124 -0.41 0.19 -2.82
N PRO A 125 -1.09 -0.95 -3.09
CA PRO A 125 -0.73 -1.78 -4.24
C PRO A 125 -0.82 -1.06 -5.58
N LEU A 126 -1.84 -0.24 -5.80
CA LEU A 126 -1.95 0.54 -7.04
C LEU A 126 -0.78 1.51 -7.20
N THR A 127 -0.35 2.15 -6.12
CA THR A 127 0.80 3.05 -6.11
C THR A 127 2.08 2.32 -6.49
N VAL A 128 2.32 1.16 -5.91
CA VAL A 128 3.50 0.34 -6.21
C VAL A 128 3.45 -0.18 -7.64
N ALA A 129 2.28 -0.63 -8.11
CA ALA A 129 2.10 -1.07 -9.49
C ALA A 129 2.39 0.07 -10.48
N TRP A 130 1.91 1.28 -10.19
CA TRP A 130 2.18 2.46 -11.02
C TRP A 130 3.67 2.78 -11.06
N TYR A 131 4.36 2.72 -9.93
CA TYR A 131 5.81 2.90 -9.88
C TYR A 131 6.53 1.86 -10.75
N LEU A 132 6.20 0.59 -10.61
CA LEU A 132 6.82 -0.47 -11.40
C LEU A 132 6.59 -0.27 -12.90
N MET A 133 5.40 0.19 -13.28
CA MET A 133 5.08 0.45 -14.68
C MET A 133 5.83 1.66 -15.24
N ASN A 134 5.82 2.78 -14.53
CA ASN A 134 6.39 4.04 -15.04
C ASN A 134 7.90 4.14 -14.91
N GLU A 135 8.47 3.59 -13.83
CA GLU A 135 9.90 3.74 -13.54
C GLU A 135 10.71 2.49 -13.88
N LYS A 136 10.06 1.33 -13.94
CA LYS A 136 10.72 0.06 -14.23
C LYS A 136 10.23 -0.59 -15.53
N TYR A 137 9.28 0.04 -16.22
CA TYR A 137 8.75 -0.42 -17.50
C TYR A 137 8.14 -1.81 -17.44
N ILE A 138 7.52 -2.16 -16.31
CA ILE A 138 6.81 -3.43 -16.11
C ILE A 138 5.33 -3.19 -16.39
N GLY A 139 4.68 -4.04 -17.18
CA GLY A 139 3.25 -3.93 -17.46
C GLY A 139 2.40 -4.15 -16.22
N PHE A 140 1.15 -3.66 -16.21
CA PHE A 140 0.27 -3.77 -15.05
C PHE A 140 0.04 -5.20 -14.60
N ASP A 141 -0.20 -6.13 -15.52
CA ASP A 141 -0.45 -7.53 -15.16
C ASP A 141 0.75 -8.12 -14.44
N ASP A 142 1.94 -7.88 -14.96
CA ASP A 142 3.19 -8.37 -14.34
C ASP A 142 3.47 -7.67 -13.02
N ALA A 143 3.19 -6.37 -12.92
CA ALA A 143 3.36 -5.61 -11.68
C ALA A 143 2.45 -6.15 -10.58
N TYR A 144 1.18 -6.38 -10.87
CA TYR A 144 0.25 -6.96 -9.90
C TYR A 144 0.59 -8.40 -9.56
N GLU A 145 1.15 -9.17 -10.49
CA GLU A 145 1.63 -10.52 -10.19
C GLU A 145 2.78 -10.49 -9.18
N ILE A 146 3.75 -9.61 -9.38
CA ILE A 146 4.87 -9.41 -8.44
C ILE A 146 4.33 -9.05 -7.06
N ILE A 147 3.41 -8.10 -6.99
CA ILE A 147 2.81 -7.63 -5.73
C ILE A 147 2.02 -8.74 -5.05
N ALA A 148 1.18 -9.45 -5.79
CA ALA A 148 0.32 -10.49 -5.25
C ALA A 148 1.10 -11.70 -4.71
N ARG A 149 2.26 -11.99 -5.26
CA ARG A 149 3.14 -13.05 -4.74
C ARG A 149 3.61 -12.73 -3.32
N ALA A 150 3.92 -11.46 -3.07
CA ALA A 150 4.36 -11.00 -1.75
C ALA A 150 3.16 -10.75 -0.80
N ARG A 151 2.02 -10.31 -1.36
CA ARG A 151 0.87 -9.88 -0.59
C ARG A 151 -0.43 -10.35 -1.26
N PRO A 152 -0.89 -11.58 -0.95
CA PRO A 152 -2.04 -12.19 -1.65
C PRO A 152 -3.37 -11.48 -1.44
N ILE A 153 -3.49 -10.62 -0.44
CA ILE A 153 -4.72 -9.88 -0.17
C ILE A 153 -4.93 -8.69 -1.11
N VAL A 154 -3.98 -8.35 -1.99
CA VAL A 154 -4.11 -7.18 -2.85
C VAL A 154 -5.25 -7.35 -3.85
N CYS A 155 -5.92 -6.24 -4.13
CA CYS A 155 -6.95 -6.12 -5.15
C CYS A 155 -6.44 -5.24 -6.28
N ASP A 156 -6.66 -5.65 -7.52
CA ASP A 156 -6.32 -4.84 -8.68
C ASP A 156 -7.37 -3.73 -8.83
N ARG A 157 -6.93 -2.48 -8.71
CA ARG A 157 -7.79 -1.30 -8.81
C ARG A 157 -7.37 -0.37 -9.96
N ARG A 158 -6.83 -0.94 -11.05
CA ARG A 158 -6.46 -0.13 -12.22
C ARG A 158 -7.66 0.62 -12.82
N GLU A 159 -8.88 0.15 -12.60
CA GLU A 159 -10.08 0.86 -13.03
C GLU A 159 -10.22 2.26 -12.40
N TRP A 160 -9.59 2.49 -11.25
CA TRP A 160 -9.62 3.80 -10.59
C TRP A 160 -8.89 4.89 -11.37
N LEU A 161 -8.03 4.51 -12.33
CA LEU A 161 -7.28 5.46 -13.14
C LEU A 161 -8.19 6.38 -13.95
N ASP A 162 -9.40 5.93 -14.24
CA ASP A 162 -10.36 6.66 -15.05
C ASP A 162 -11.49 7.31 -14.22
N TRP A 163 -11.33 7.33 -12.93
CA TRP A 163 -12.32 7.89 -11.99
C TRP A 163 -11.96 9.30 -11.52
#